data_e2a13bad7bd530615710ac5930a58505
#
_entry.id   e2a13bad7bd530615710ac5930a58505
#
_cell.length_a   1.000
_cell.length_b   1.000
_cell.length_c   1.000
_cell.angle_alpha   90.00
_cell.angle_beta   90.00
_cell.angle_gamma   90.00
#
_symmetry.space_group_name_H-M   'P 1'
#
loop_
_entity.id
_entity.type
_entity.pdbx_description
1 polymer ?
#
loop_
_entity_poly.entity_id
_entity_poly.type
_entity_poly.pdbx_seq_one_letter_code
_entity_poly.pdbx_strand_id
1 'polypeptide(L)'
;AVRRARAAGGPPGRSAAAGLGLTPFASSLGRAGFEAGVREIVDLVRAGQCYQVNLTRRLTSETAADPLALFGALVRHHPAPHAALLRFGDRAVVSASPERFLRRRGDATETRPIKGTAGQRAVLERSAKDRAENVMITDLARNDLGRVCVPGSVAVPALCAPEAHPGLWHLVSTVTGRLRPGVGTGALVRATFPPASVTGAPKPRVLQAIEDLEPVTRGVYCGAVGWIDAGELHQPPPTPAALELNVAIRTFQILAGRTHLGVGGGITVDSDPAAEWRETELKAARLLAVAGAPEEAGVAGRIGVPA
;
A
#
# COMPACT_ATOMS: atom_id res chain seq x y z
N ALA A 1 -0.59 21.46 -17.55
CA ALA A 1 -0.13 20.79 -18.77
C ALA A 1 0.91 19.72 -18.40
N VAL A 2 0.50 18.47 -18.34
CA VAL A 2 1.41 17.33 -18.10
C VAL A 2 2.01 16.94 -19.47
N ARG A 3 3.29 17.21 -19.68
CA ARG A 3 4.02 16.69 -20.84
C ARG A 3 4.25 15.19 -20.67
N ARG A 4 3.68 14.37 -21.55
CA ARG A 4 4.04 12.96 -21.70
C ARG A 4 5.44 12.87 -22.30
N ALA A 5 6.41 12.37 -21.56
CA ALA A 5 7.70 11.94 -22.10
C ALA A 5 7.49 10.60 -22.82
N ARG A 6 7.73 10.55 -24.13
CA ARG A 6 7.79 9.32 -24.92
C ARG A 6 9.12 8.63 -24.62
N ALA A 7 9.06 7.38 -24.14
CA ALA A 7 10.23 6.53 -24.01
C ALA A 7 10.64 6.01 -25.40
N ALA A 8 11.88 6.29 -25.80
CA ALA A 8 12.54 5.62 -26.91
C ALA A 8 13.03 4.26 -26.40
N GLY A 9 12.53 3.16 -27.00
CA GLY A 9 12.93 1.81 -26.69
C GLY A 9 14.28 1.46 -27.32
N GLY A 10 15.26 1.13 -26.49
CA GLY A 10 16.46 0.37 -26.84
C GLY A 10 16.51 -0.92 -26.02
N PRO A 11 17.18 -2.00 -26.47
CA PRO A 11 17.24 -3.26 -25.74
C PRO A 11 17.95 -3.08 -24.41
N PRO A 12 17.61 -3.87 -23.35
CA PRO A 12 18.21 -3.71 -22.03
C PRO A 12 19.66 -4.20 -22.06
N GLY A 13 20.58 -3.27 -22.34
CA GLY A 13 21.97 -3.44 -21.99
C GLY A 13 22.05 -3.52 -20.45
N ARG A 14 22.76 -4.55 -19.93
CA ARG A 14 23.18 -4.64 -18.53
C ARG A 14 24.03 -3.41 -18.17
N SER A 15 23.40 -2.31 -17.89
CA SER A 15 23.99 -1.25 -17.08
C SER A 15 23.46 -1.46 -15.68
N ALA A 16 24.30 -2.05 -14.84
CA ALA A 16 24.12 -2.04 -13.40
C ALA A 16 23.70 -0.60 -13.03
N ALA A 17 22.54 -0.45 -12.40
CA ALA A 17 22.25 0.75 -11.65
C ALA A 17 23.44 0.90 -10.70
N ALA A 18 24.24 1.95 -10.89
CA ALA A 18 25.23 2.35 -9.88
C ALA A 18 24.43 2.43 -8.59
N GLY A 19 24.73 1.53 -7.63
CA GLY A 19 23.90 1.32 -6.46
C GLY A 19 23.66 2.68 -5.80
N LEU A 20 22.46 2.90 -5.27
CA LEU A 20 22.10 4.13 -4.57
C LEU A 20 22.92 4.32 -3.28
N GLY A 21 24.00 3.53 -3.09
CA GLY A 21 24.91 3.59 -1.94
C GLY A 21 24.24 3.15 -0.63
N LEU A 22 23.15 2.39 -0.72
CA LEU A 22 22.43 1.93 0.46
C LEU A 22 23.21 0.81 1.16
N THR A 23 23.27 0.88 2.49
CA THR A 23 23.69 -0.22 3.33
C THR A 23 22.63 -1.33 3.35
N PRO A 24 22.99 -2.59 3.74
CA PRO A 24 22.00 -3.63 3.97
C PRO A 24 20.85 -3.17 4.87
N PHE A 25 19.63 -3.63 4.58
CA PHE A 25 18.46 -3.25 5.35
C PHE A 25 18.28 -4.17 6.56
N ALA A 26 18.30 -3.60 7.76
CA ALA A 26 17.95 -4.30 8.99
C ALA A 26 16.43 -4.26 9.23
N SER A 27 15.86 -5.38 9.70
CA SER A 27 14.43 -5.48 10.02
C SER A 27 14.14 -5.09 11.47
N SER A 28 13.08 -4.31 11.70
CA SER A 28 12.58 -3.96 13.03
C SER A 28 12.03 -5.16 13.80
N LEU A 29 11.58 -6.19 13.09
CA LEU A 29 11.08 -7.45 13.63
C LEU A 29 11.81 -8.59 12.92
N GLY A 30 12.54 -9.43 13.68
CA GLY A 30 13.12 -10.64 13.15
C GLY A 30 12.04 -11.70 12.88
N ARG A 31 12.40 -12.75 12.14
CA ARG A 31 11.48 -13.82 11.74
C ARG A 31 10.71 -14.41 12.92
N ALA A 32 11.39 -14.77 14.01
CA ALA A 32 10.75 -15.36 15.19
C ALA A 32 9.71 -14.44 15.83
N GLY A 33 10.03 -13.12 15.93
CA GLY A 33 9.11 -12.12 16.47
C GLY A 33 7.91 -11.89 15.55
N PHE A 34 8.12 -11.82 14.23
CA PHE A 34 7.02 -11.69 13.27
C PHE A 34 6.09 -12.91 13.30
N GLU A 35 6.66 -14.15 13.28
CA GLU A 35 5.87 -15.37 13.38
C GLU A 35 5.12 -15.49 14.71
N ALA A 36 5.69 -14.99 15.82
CA ALA A 36 4.99 -14.92 17.11
C ALA A 36 3.79 -13.95 17.03
N GLY A 37 3.99 -12.75 16.46
CA GLY A 37 2.90 -11.80 16.23
C GLY A 37 1.79 -12.37 15.33
N VAL A 38 2.13 -13.14 14.31
CA VAL A 38 1.12 -13.85 13.47
C VAL A 38 0.28 -14.78 14.33
N ARG A 39 0.91 -15.61 15.20
CA ARG A 39 0.16 -16.54 16.09
C ARG A 39 -0.77 -15.78 17.02
N GLU A 40 -0.29 -14.70 17.64
CA GLU A 40 -1.09 -13.88 18.52
C GLU A 40 -2.30 -13.28 17.80
N ILE A 41 -2.13 -12.78 16.59
CA ILE A 41 -3.25 -12.27 15.77
C ILE A 41 -4.25 -13.38 15.45
N VAL A 42 -3.77 -14.58 15.07
CA VAL A 42 -4.66 -15.74 14.81
C VAL A 42 -5.50 -16.05 16.05
N ASP A 43 -4.90 -15.99 17.25
CA ASP A 43 -5.63 -16.21 18.51
C ASP A 43 -6.65 -15.10 18.78
N LEU A 44 -6.34 -13.83 18.51
CA LEU A 44 -7.29 -12.73 18.56
C LEU A 44 -8.49 -12.92 17.61
N VAL A 45 -8.22 -13.40 16.39
CA VAL A 45 -9.27 -13.70 15.40
C VAL A 45 -10.14 -14.86 15.87
N ARG A 46 -9.53 -15.94 16.35
CA ARG A 46 -10.26 -17.10 16.91
C ARG A 46 -11.11 -16.74 18.12
N ALA A 47 -10.64 -15.82 18.95
CA ALA A 47 -11.38 -15.26 20.08
C ALA A 47 -12.50 -14.27 19.65
N GLY A 48 -12.70 -14.05 18.34
CA GLY A 48 -13.74 -13.16 17.81
C GLY A 48 -13.49 -11.67 18.05
N GLN A 49 -12.25 -11.27 18.44
CA GLN A 49 -11.92 -9.87 18.74
C GLN A 49 -11.68 -9.03 17.47
N CYS A 50 -11.29 -9.68 16.37
CA CYS A 50 -11.09 -9.05 15.07
C CYS A 50 -11.27 -10.08 13.94
N TYR A 51 -11.40 -9.59 12.71
CA TYR A 51 -11.49 -10.44 11.51
C TYR A 51 -10.14 -10.60 10.82
N GLN A 52 -9.34 -9.55 10.85
CA GLN A 52 -8.02 -9.47 10.24
C GLN A 52 -7.21 -8.38 10.93
N VAL A 53 -5.90 -8.59 11.07
CA VAL A 53 -4.93 -7.54 11.44
C VAL A 53 -3.82 -7.54 10.40
N ASN A 54 -3.48 -6.36 9.87
CA ASN A 54 -2.32 -6.23 9.00
C ASN A 54 -1.06 -6.04 9.86
N LEU A 55 -0.21 -7.07 9.94
CA LEU A 55 1.06 -7.02 10.68
C LEU A 55 2.19 -6.59 9.76
N THR A 56 3.03 -5.66 10.25
CA THR A 56 4.11 -5.10 9.43
C THR A 56 5.46 -5.09 10.16
N ARG A 57 6.51 -4.94 9.37
CA ARG A 57 7.86 -4.67 9.84
C ARG A 57 8.50 -3.58 8.99
N ARG A 58 9.41 -2.82 9.59
CA ARG A 58 10.17 -1.78 8.91
C ARG A 58 11.57 -2.25 8.62
N LEU A 59 11.97 -2.17 7.36
CA LEU A 59 13.32 -2.37 6.89
C LEU A 59 14.04 -1.03 6.87
N THR A 60 15.26 -0.95 7.40
CA THR A 60 16.03 0.30 7.53
C THR A 60 17.44 0.12 7.02
N SER A 61 17.85 0.96 6.06
CA SER A 61 19.24 1.18 5.68
C SER A 61 19.77 2.41 6.43
N GLU A 62 20.98 2.33 6.96
CA GLU A 62 21.65 3.42 7.70
C GLU A 62 22.15 4.53 6.77
N THR A 63 21.87 4.47 5.49
CA THR A 63 22.16 5.50 4.49
C THR A 63 20.90 6.05 3.85
N ALA A 64 20.92 7.35 3.56
CA ALA A 64 19.85 8.01 2.80
C ALA A 64 20.06 7.79 1.30
N ALA A 65 19.02 7.23 0.63
CA ALA A 65 18.98 7.23 -0.82
C ALA A 65 18.83 8.66 -1.37
N ASP A 66 19.34 8.92 -2.56
CA ASP A 66 18.90 10.09 -3.32
C ASP A 66 17.44 9.89 -3.75
N PRO A 67 16.50 10.75 -3.32
CA PRO A 67 15.07 10.52 -3.57
C PRO A 67 14.70 10.51 -5.05
N LEU A 68 15.38 11.34 -5.86
CA LEU A 68 15.08 11.46 -7.28
C LEU A 68 15.61 10.27 -8.06
N ALA A 69 16.82 9.81 -7.74
CA ALA A 69 17.40 8.61 -8.32
C ALA A 69 16.57 7.35 -7.98
N LEU A 70 16.15 7.21 -6.72
CA LEU A 70 15.29 6.11 -6.27
C LEU A 70 13.92 6.16 -6.97
N PHE A 71 13.29 7.33 -7.07
CA PHE A 71 12.03 7.48 -7.79
C PHE A 71 12.19 7.12 -9.27
N GLY A 72 13.27 7.60 -9.91
CA GLY A 72 13.57 7.25 -11.31
C GLY A 72 13.77 5.74 -11.52
N ALA A 73 14.42 5.05 -10.59
CA ALA A 73 14.59 3.60 -10.63
C ALA A 73 13.23 2.88 -10.48
N LEU A 74 12.40 3.30 -9.52
CA LEU A 74 11.06 2.73 -9.33
C LEU A 74 10.16 2.92 -10.55
N VAL A 75 10.12 4.11 -11.13
CA VAL A 75 9.29 4.38 -12.33
C VAL A 75 9.72 3.53 -13.52
N ARG A 76 11.03 3.26 -13.67
CA ARG A 76 11.55 2.42 -14.77
C ARG A 76 11.32 0.92 -14.56
N HIS A 77 11.55 0.43 -13.34
CA HIS A 77 11.63 -1.01 -13.07
C HIS A 77 10.44 -1.56 -12.28
N HIS A 78 9.67 -0.69 -11.66
CA HIS A 78 8.48 -1.04 -10.90
C HIS A 78 7.36 0.00 -11.09
N PRO A 79 6.90 0.26 -12.34
CA PRO A 79 5.90 1.27 -12.61
C PRO A 79 4.60 0.99 -11.86
N ALA A 80 4.03 2.02 -11.26
CA ALA A 80 2.80 1.95 -10.49
C ALA A 80 1.87 3.13 -10.81
N PRO A 81 0.53 2.91 -10.83
CA PRO A 81 -0.43 3.92 -11.26
C PRO A 81 -0.50 5.15 -10.34
N HIS A 82 -0.12 4.99 -9.09
CA HIS A 82 -0.15 6.05 -8.08
C HIS A 82 1.25 6.35 -7.53
N ALA A 83 2.26 6.32 -8.41
CA ALA A 83 3.62 6.68 -8.05
C ALA A 83 3.68 8.17 -7.67
N ALA A 84 4.44 8.48 -6.61
CA ALA A 84 4.61 9.84 -6.10
C ALA A 84 5.99 10.06 -5.48
N LEU A 85 6.53 11.25 -5.65
CA LEU A 85 7.72 11.75 -4.97
C LEU A 85 7.38 13.03 -4.25
N LEU A 86 7.59 13.06 -2.93
CA LEU A 86 7.49 14.25 -2.11
C LEU A 86 8.84 14.49 -1.44
N ARG A 87 9.34 15.73 -1.46
CA ARG A 87 10.58 16.12 -0.80
C ARG A 87 10.39 17.40 0.01
N PHE A 88 10.82 17.36 1.27
CA PHE A 88 10.75 18.46 2.22
C PHE A 88 12.10 18.60 2.95
N GLY A 89 12.97 19.42 2.41
CA GLY A 89 14.35 19.56 2.92
C GLY A 89 15.12 18.23 2.83
N ASP A 90 15.52 17.71 3.97
CA ASP A 90 16.24 16.44 4.16
C ASP A 90 15.31 15.19 4.23
N ARG A 91 14.01 15.39 4.17
CA ARG A 91 13.01 14.34 4.23
C ARG A 91 12.40 14.08 2.86
N ALA A 92 12.15 12.82 2.55
CA ALA A 92 11.42 12.48 1.33
C ALA A 92 10.54 11.23 1.50
N VAL A 93 9.50 11.17 0.68
CA VAL A 93 8.64 9.99 0.49
C VAL A 93 8.67 9.63 -0.97
N VAL A 94 9.05 8.39 -1.27
CA VAL A 94 9.15 7.85 -2.62
C VAL A 94 8.22 6.65 -2.73
N SER A 95 7.08 6.84 -3.38
CA SER A 95 6.00 5.85 -3.44
C SER A 95 5.86 5.25 -4.83
N ALA A 96 5.76 3.92 -4.90
CA ALA A 96 5.34 3.16 -6.08
C ALA A 96 4.04 2.39 -5.78
N SER A 97 3.06 3.10 -5.20
CA SER A 97 1.80 2.50 -4.78
C SER A 97 0.93 2.07 -5.97
N PRO A 98 0.41 0.82 -5.95
CA PRO A 98 -0.57 0.37 -6.93
C PRO A 98 -2.00 0.76 -6.56
N GLU A 99 -2.26 1.15 -5.29
CA GLU A 99 -3.58 1.20 -4.71
C GLU A 99 -4.09 2.62 -4.49
N ARG A 100 -5.30 2.91 -5.01
CA ARG A 100 -6.02 4.15 -4.71
C ARG A 100 -6.69 4.02 -3.35
N PHE A 101 -6.28 4.91 -2.41
CA PHE A 101 -6.98 5.04 -1.15
C PHE A 101 -8.29 5.79 -1.33
N LEU A 102 -8.22 7.01 -1.86
CA LEU A 102 -9.38 7.87 -1.92
C LEU A 102 -9.26 8.85 -3.09
N ARG A 103 -10.36 8.98 -3.84
CA ARG A 103 -10.55 10.00 -4.85
C ARG A 103 -11.83 10.76 -4.56
N ARG A 104 -11.80 12.07 -4.74
CA ARG A 104 -12.96 12.96 -4.68
C ARG A 104 -13.01 13.84 -5.91
N ARG A 105 -14.21 14.07 -6.43
CA ARG A 105 -14.51 15.05 -7.48
C ARG A 105 -15.86 15.68 -7.13
N GLY A 106 -15.84 16.90 -6.56
CA GLY A 106 -17.07 17.52 -6.03
C GLY A 106 -17.67 16.71 -4.88
N ASP A 107 -18.88 16.21 -5.03
CA ASP A 107 -19.56 15.31 -4.09
C ASP A 107 -19.31 13.81 -4.37
N ALA A 108 -18.83 13.45 -5.56
CA ALA A 108 -18.50 12.07 -5.89
C ALA A 108 -17.20 11.63 -5.21
N THR A 109 -17.21 10.45 -4.58
CA THR A 109 -16.05 9.84 -3.94
C THR A 109 -15.90 8.38 -4.34
N GLU A 110 -14.66 7.89 -4.34
CA GLU A 110 -14.29 6.54 -4.76
C GLU A 110 -13.08 6.04 -3.95
N THR A 111 -13.11 4.75 -3.60
CA THR A 111 -11.94 4.01 -3.12
C THR A 111 -11.79 2.70 -3.89
N ARG A 112 -10.55 2.22 -4.08
CA ARG A 112 -10.27 1.02 -4.89
C ARG A 112 -9.32 0.07 -4.16
N PRO A 113 -9.81 -0.67 -3.17
CA PRO A 113 -9.01 -1.63 -2.44
C PRO A 113 -8.53 -2.77 -3.35
N ILE A 114 -7.30 -3.20 -3.11
CA ILE A 114 -6.65 -4.32 -3.80
C ILE A 114 -6.39 -5.44 -2.81
N LYS A 115 -6.77 -6.66 -3.15
CA LYS A 115 -6.36 -7.90 -2.49
C LYS A 115 -6.11 -8.97 -3.54
N GLY A 116 -5.14 -9.83 -3.29
CA GLY A 116 -4.71 -10.83 -4.27
C GLY A 116 -3.77 -10.24 -5.34
N THR A 117 -2.69 -10.97 -5.57
CA THR A 117 -1.67 -10.65 -6.60
C THR A 117 -1.13 -11.95 -7.16
N ALA A 118 -1.17 -12.12 -8.48
CA ALA A 118 -0.56 -13.28 -9.13
C ALA A 118 0.03 -12.92 -10.50
N GLY A 119 0.96 -13.73 -11.00
CA GLY A 119 1.52 -13.58 -12.34
C GLY A 119 0.51 -13.92 -13.45
N GLN A 120 -0.50 -14.69 -13.13
CA GLN A 120 -1.52 -15.14 -14.09
C GLN A 120 -2.93 -14.84 -13.56
N ARG A 121 -3.78 -14.31 -14.44
CA ARG A 121 -5.19 -14.01 -14.15
C ARG A 121 -5.96 -15.22 -13.61
N ALA A 122 -5.80 -16.38 -14.24
CA ALA A 122 -6.52 -17.59 -13.87
C ALA A 122 -6.21 -18.08 -12.45
N VAL A 123 -5.00 -17.81 -11.92
CA VAL A 123 -4.62 -18.12 -10.54
C VAL A 123 -5.44 -17.28 -9.56
N LEU A 124 -5.55 -15.98 -9.81
CA LEU A 124 -6.33 -15.06 -9.00
C LEU A 124 -7.82 -15.39 -8.99
N GLU A 125 -8.38 -15.67 -10.16
CA GLU A 125 -9.82 -15.98 -10.29
C GLU A 125 -10.23 -17.25 -9.52
N ARG A 126 -9.28 -18.20 -9.34
CA ARG A 126 -9.50 -19.44 -8.57
C ARG A 126 -9.17 -19.31 -7.08
N SER A 127 -8.53 -18.24 -6.66
CA SER A 127 -8.16 -18.03 -5.24
C SER A 127 -9.37 -17.64 -4.40
N ALA A 128 -9.94 -18.61 -3.72
CA ALA A 128 -11.05 -18.37 -2.78
C ALA A 128 -10.62 -17.47 -1.63
N LYS A 129 -9.36 -17.62 -1.14
CA LYS A 129 -8.78 -16.78 -0.08
C LYS A 129 -8.73 -15.32 -0.50
N ASP A 130 -8.08 -15.01 -1.65
CA ASP A 130 -7.93 -13.62 -2.11
C ASP A 130 -9.28 -12.96 -2.36
N ARG A 131 -10.24 -13.73 -2.88
CA ARG A 131 -11.60 -13.26 -3.10
C ARG A 131 -12.31 -12.94 -1.78
N ALA A 132 -12.21 -13.80 -0.77
CA ALA A 132 -12.81 -13.59 0.55
C ALA A 132 -12.23 -12.36 1.25
N GLU A 133 -10.89 -12.19 1.21
CA GLU A 133 -10.22 -11.01 1.75
C GLU A 133 -10.64 -9.73 1.02
N ASN A 134 -10.75 -9.77 -0.32
CA ASN A 134 -11.17 -8.61 -1.10
C ASN A 134 -12.62 -8.20 -0.79
N VAL A 135 -13.54 -9.17 -0.67
CA VAL A 135 -14.94 -8.93 -0.28
C VAL A 135 -15.00 -8.27 1.10
N MET A 136 -14.26 -8.80 2.08
CA MET A 136 -14.22 -8.25 3.44
C MET A 136 -13.73 -6.80 3.45
N ILE A 137 -12.62 -6.50 2.77
CA ILE A 137 -12.08 -5.13 2.71
C ILE A 137 -13.01 -4.21 1.94
N THR A 138 -13.69 -4.70 0.92
CA THR A 138 -14.70 -3.93 0.18
C THR A 138 -15.87 -3.54 1.08
N ASP A 139 -16.32 -4.44 1.94
CA ASP A 139 -17.40 -4.14 2.89
C ASP A 139 -16.99 -3.11 3.95
N LEU A 140 -15.76 -3.20 4.44
CA LEU A 140 -15.20 -2.16 5.31
C LEU A 140 -15.12 -0.79 4.63
N ALA A 141 -14.71 -0.75 3.37
CA ALA A 141 -14.68 0.49 2.60
C ALA A 141 -16.10 1.07 2.37
N ARG A 142 -17.09 0.20 2.14
CA ARG A 142 -18.51 0.59 2.07
C ARG A 142 -18.98 1.20 3.39
N ASN A 143 -18.66 0.56 4.51
CA ASN A 143 -18.99 1.06 5.84
C ASN A 143 -18.37 2.44 6.08
N ASP A 144 -17.09 2.62 5.80
CA ASP A 144 -16.39 3.90 5.96
C ASP A 144 -17.04 5.02 5.13
N LEU A 145 -17.32 4.77 3.84
CA LEU A 145 -18.01 5.74 2.99
C LEU A 145 -19.45 5.98 3.43
N GLY A 146 -20.15 4.95 3.92
CA GLY A 146 -21.52 5.05 4.42
C GLY A 146 -21.69 6.07 5.56
N ARG A 147 -20.62 6.32 6.32
CA ARG A 147 -20.61 7.28 7.43
C ARG A 147 -20.72 8.75 6.95
N VAL A 148 -20.35 9.05 5.71
CA VAL A 148 -20.27 10.42 5.16
C VAL A 148 -21.05 10.61 3.86
N CYS A 149 -21.47 9.53 3.22
CA CYS A 149 -22.23 9.58 1.98
C CYS A 149 -23.75 9.67 2.23
N VAL A 150 -24.48 10.11 1.22
CA VAL A 150 -25.94 10.09 1.19
C VAL A 150 -26.42 8.64 1.32
N PRO A 151 -27.37 8.33 2.21
CA PRO A 151 -27.94 6.98 2.32
C PRO A 151 -28.39 6.45 0.96
N GLY A 152 -28.07 5.19 0.67
CA GLY A 152 -28.38 4.55 -0.61
C GLY A 152 -27.45 4.92 -1.78
N SER A 153 -26.52 5.87 -1.62
CA SER A 153 -25.61 6.28 -2.71
C SER A 153 -24.29 5.46 -2.76
N VAL A 154 -24.00 4.69 -1.73
CA VAL A 154 -22.80 3.85 -1.72
C VAL A 154 -23.06 2.60 -2.56
N ALA A 155 -22.21 2.41 -3.58
CA ALA A 155 -22.32 1.30 -4.53
C ALA A 155 -20.97 0.61 -4.72
N VAL A 156 -21.01 -0.63 -5.21
CA VAL A 156 -19.83 -1.43 -5.59
C VAL A 156 -19.94 -1.77 -7.08
N PRO A 157 -19.59 -0.85 -7.98
CA PRO A 157 -19.71 -1.08 -9.43
C PRO A 157 -18.78 -2.19 -9.95
N ALA A 158 -17.70 -2.50 -9.22
CA ALA A 158 -16.82 -3.63 -9.52
C ALA A 158 -16.41 -4.31 -8.22
N LEU A 159 -16.60 -5.65 -8.15
CA LEU A 159 -16.21 -6.49 -7.02
C LEU A 159 -15.25 -7.57 -7.49
N CYS A 160 -14.05 -7.63 -6.89
CA CYS A 160 -13.01 -8.62 -7.22
C CYS A 160 -12.70 -8.68 -8.73
N ALA A 161 -12.66 -7.54 -9.40
CA ALA A 161 -12.33 -7.48 -10.82
C ALA A 161 -10.83 -7.72 -11.05
N PRO A 162 -10.43 -8.67 -11.92
CA PRO A 162 -9.02 -8.86 -12.23
C PRO A 162 -8.52 -7.73 -13.14
N GLU A 163 -7.52 -6.99 -12.68
CA GLU A 163 -6.88 -5.91 -13.42
C GLU A 163 -5.42 -6.24 -13.72
N ALA A 164 -5.02 -6.01 -14.99
CA ALA A 164 -3.65 -6.21 -15.44
C ALA A 164 -2.75 -5.04 -15.00
N HIS A 165 -1.61 -5.37 -14.43
CA HIS A 165 -0.52 -4.45 -14.13
C HIS A 165 0.77 -4.97 -14.77
N PRO A 166 1.80 -4.16 -14.98
CA PRO A 166 3.05 -4.63 -15.57
C PRO A 166 3.63 -5.86 -14.85
N GLY A 167 3.55 -7.03 -15.52
CA GLY A 167 4.07 -8.30 -15.04
C GLY A 167 3.24 -9.04 -13.99
N LEU A 168 2.02 -8.57 -13.64
CA LEU A 168 1.14 -9.24 -12.66
C LEU A 168 -0.32 -8.81 -12.79
N TRP A 169 -1.19 -9.52 -12.08
CA TRP A 169 -2.62 -9.26 -11.98
C TRP A 169 -2.99 -8.97 -10.53
N HIS A 170 -3.97 -8.09 -10.34
CA HIS A 170 -4.57 -7.79 -9.03
C HIS A 170 -6.08 -8.03 -9.07
N LEU A 171 -6.67 -8.44 -7.93
CA LEU A 171 -8.11 -8.33 -7.71
C LEU A 171 -8.42 -6.97 -7.11
N VAL A 172 -9.15 -6.16 -7.85
CA VAL A 172 -9.50 -4.79 -7.48
C VAL A 172 -11.00 -4.69 -7.32
N SER A 173 -11.45 -4.12 -6.20
CA SER A 173 -12.84 -3.71 -6.06
C SER A 173 -12.95 -2.19 -6.15
N THR A 174 -14.09 -1.69 -6.60
CA THR A 174 -14.37 -0.27 -6.65
C THR A 174 -15.58 0.02 -5.78
N VAL A 175 -15.44 0.93 -4.83
CA VAL A 175 -16.53 1.42 -3.99
C VAL A 175 -16.69 2.91 -4.26
N THR A 176 -17.91 3.30 -4.60
CA THR A 176 -18.26 4.71 -4.89
C THR A 176 -19.32 5.21 -3.94
N GLY A 177 -19.43 6.53 -3.81
CA GLY A 177 -20.48 7.16 -3.02
C GLY A 177 -20.62 8.63 -3.36
N ARG A 178 -21.74 9.22 -2.97
CA ARG A 178 -21.99 10.65 -3.06
C ARG A 178 -22.00 11.25 -1.65
N LEU A 179 -21.12 12.21 -1.40
CA LEU A 179 -21.01 12.87 -0.10
C LEU A 179 -22.29 13.63 0.24
N ARG A 180 -22.67 13.62 1.51
CA ARG A 180 -23.76 14.46 1.99
C ARG A 180 -23.40 15.94 1.85
N PRO A 181 -24.39 16.83 1.64
CA PRO A 181 -24.18 18.28 1.70
C PRO A 181 -23.43 18.69 2.98
N GLY A 182 -22.45 19.57 2.85
CA GLY A 182 -21.64 20.04 3.98
C GLY A 182 -20.49 19.13 4.39
N VAL A 183 -20.34 17.93 3.82
CA VAL A 183 -19.20 17.06 4.09
C VAL A 183 -17.95 17.56 3.36
N GLY A 184 -17.03 18.15 4.11
CA GLY A 184 -15.72 18.60 3.61
C GLY A 184 -14.70 17.46 3.49
N THR A 185 -13.58 17.77 2.83
CA THR A 185 -12.46 16.81 2.62
C THR A 185 -11.93 16.25 3.93
N GLY A 186 -11.80 17.08 4.97
CA GLY A 186 -11.32 16.61 6.28
C GLY A 186 -12.25 15.60 6.95
N ALA A 187 -13.57 15.77 6.81
CA ALA A 187 -14.56 14.81 7.34
C ALA A 187 -14.51 13.49 6.56
N LEU A 188 -14.37 13.53 5.23
CA LEU A 188 -14.21 12.36 4.38
C LEU A 188 -12.94 11.58 4.77
N VAL A 189 -11.79 12.24 4.89
CA VAL A 189 -10.54 11.57 5.31
C VAL A 189 -10.68 10.97 6.70
N ARG A 190 -11.21 11.68 7.68
CA ARG A 190 -11.40 11.12 9.05
C ARG A 190 -12.32 9.91 9.07
N ALA A 191 -13.32 9.84 8.21
CA ALA A 191 -14.22 8.69 8.14
C ALA A 191 -13.57 7.45 7.54
N THR A 192 -12.61 7.61 6.63
CA THR A 192 -12.02 6.52 5.85
C THR A 192 -10.62 6.12 6.30
N PHE A 193 -9.87 7.03 6.94
CA PHE A 193 -8.49 6.79 7.39
C PHE A 193 -8.44 6.09 8.77
N PRO A 194 -7.43 5.23 9.01
CA PRO A 194 -6.50 4.69 8.03
C PRO A 194 -7.18 3.70 7.06
N PRO A 195 -6.58 3.45 5.86
CA PRO A 195 -7.16 2.51 4.89
C PRO A 195 -7.35 1.13 5.49
N ALA A 196 -8.55 0.54 5.29
CA ALA A 196 -8.89 -0.77 5.84
C ALA A 196 -7.99 -1.89 5.29
N SER A 197 -7.55 -1.76 4.03
CA SER A 197 -6.70 -2.75 3.34
C SER A 197 -5.34 -2.98 4.01
N VAL A 198 -4.87 -2.00 4.81
CA VAL A 198 -3.57 -2.01 5.49
C VAL A 198 -3.66 -1.95 7.02
N THR A 199 -4.87 -2.07 7.56
CA THR A 199 -5.13 -2.14 9.01
C THR A 199 -5.88 -3.40 9.40
N GLY A 200 -7.14 -3.50 9.05
CA GLY A 200 -8.02 -4.62 9.38
C GLY A 200 -9.34 -4.15 10.03
N ALA A 201 -10.06 -5.06 10.64
CA ALA A 201 -11.36 -4.82 11.23
C ALA A 201 -11.60 -5.61 12.53
N PRO A 202 -12.34 -5.03 13.50
CA PRO A 202 -12.78 -3.61 13.62
C PRO A 202 -11.60 -2.67 13.88
N LYS A 203 -11.61 -1.49 13.25
CA LYS A 203 -10.46 -0.54 13.29
C LYS A 203 -9.94 -0.24 14.71
N PRO A 204 -10.76 0.12 15.73
CA PRO A 204 -10.24 0.45 17.06
C PRO A 204 -9.44 -0.72 17.67
N ARG A 205 -9.95 -1.94 17.57
CA ARG A 205 -9.30 -3.13 18.14
C ARG A 205 -8.01 -3.48 17.41
N VAL A 206 -8.03 -3.45 16.08
CA VAL A 206 -6.84 -3.77 15.29
C VAL A 206 -5.75 -2.73 15.38
N LEU A 207 -6.07 -1.45 15.55
CA LEU A 207 -5.07 -0.41 15.78
C LEU A 207 -4.35 -0.62 17.12
N GLN A 208 -5.06 -1.04 18.17
CA GLN A 208 -4.44 -1.42 19.44
C GLN A 208 -3.50 -2.63 19.25
N ALA A 209 -3.96 -3.69 18.57
CA ALA A 209 -3.13 -4.87 18.33
C ALA A 209 -1.86 -4.53 17.49
N ILE A 210 -1.98 -3.63 16.53
CA ILE A 210 -0.82 -3.15 15.75
C ILE A 210 0.18 -2.43 16.66
N GLU A 211 -0.29 -1.55 17.55
CA GLU A 211 0.56 -0.80 18.48
C GLU A 211 1.26 -1.73 19.49
N ASP A 212 0.57 -2.77 19.95
CA ASP A 212 1.11 -3.75 20.90
C ASP A 212 2.18 -4.66 20.24
N LEU A 213 2.03 -5.00 18.96
CA LEU A 213 2.85 -5.99 18.26
C LEU A 213 4.00 -5.39 17.44
N GLU A 214 3.87 -4.16 16.95
CA GLU A 214 4.90 -3.53 16.12
C GLU A 214 5.86 -2.69 16.97
N PRO A 215 7.17 -3.00 17.01
CA PRO A 215 8.13 -2.33 17.88
C PRO A 215 8.48 -0.91 17.43
N VAL A 216 8.01 -0.48 16.25
CA VAL A 216 8.28 0.82 15.66
C VAL A 216 7.05 1.38 14.95
N THR A 217 6.90 2.70 14.98
CA THR A 217 5.81 3.38 14.26
C THR A 217 5.95 3.22 12.74
N ARG A 218 4.84 3.13 12.04
CA ARG A 218 4.80 2.97 10.58
C ARG A 218 5.22 4.24 9.81
N GLY A 219 5.08 5.42 10.43
CA GLY A 219 5.29 6.69 9.75
C GLY A 219 4.29 6.91 8.61
N VAL A 220 4.80 7.22 7.40
CA VAL A 220 3.95 7.38 6.21
C VAL A 220 3.45 6.03 5.67
N TYR A 221 4.19 4.95 5.90
CA TYR A 221 3.79 3.61 5.45
C TYR A 221 2.42 3.20 6.00
N CYS A 222 1.56 2.63 5.16
CA CYS A 222 0.15 2.35 5.44
C CYS A 222 -0.74 3.59 5.65
N GLY A 223 -0.19 4.79 5.45
CA GLY A 223 -0.92 6.03 5.40
C GLY A 223 -1.39 6.37 3.98
N ALA A 224 -1.33 7.65 3.62
CA ALA A 224 -1.75 8.12 2.31
C ALA A 224 -0.81 9.19 1.76
N VAL A 225 -0.59 9.16 0.46
CA VAL A 225 0.21 10.16 -0.28
C VAL A 225 -0.57 10.61 -1.50
N GLY A 226 -0.56 11.90 -1.79
CA GLY A 226 -1.21 12.45 -2.96
C GLY A 226 -1.41 13.96 -2.87
N TRP A 227 -2.50 14.46 -3.42
CA TRP A 227 -2.80 15.88 -3.48
C TRP A 227 -4.25 16.16 -3.11
N ILE A 228 -4.49 17.35 -2.59
CA ILE A 228 -5.80 17.90 -2.28
C ILE A 228 -5.88 19.28 -2.93
N ASP A 229 -6.91 19.48 -3.75
CA ASP A 229 -7.29 20.76 -4.29
C ASP A 229 -8.55 21.23 -3.53
N ALA A 230 -8.40 22.33 -2.79
CA ALA A 230 -9.50 22.88 -1.99
C ALA A 230 -10.60 23.53 -2.86
N GLY A 231 -10.34 23.71 -4.15
CA GLY A 231 -11.20 24.47 -5.05
C GLY A 231 -11.00 25.99 -4.90
N GLU A 232 -11.53 26.75 -5.84
CA GLU A 232 -11.53 28.22 -5.78
C GLU A 232 -12.73 28.72 -4.98
N LEU A 233 -12.51 29.02 -3.71
CA LEU A 233 -13.57 29.48 -2.80
C LEU A 233 -14.13 30.88 -3.14
N HIS A 234 -13.42 31.64 -3.98
CA HIS A 234 -13.73 33.06 -4.25
C HIS A 234 -14.24 33.34 -5.66
N GLN A 235 -14.41 32.31 -6.51
CA GLN A 235 -14.99 32.46 -7.85
C GLN A 235 -16.36 31.79 -7.92
N PRO A 236 -17.45 32.46 -8.42
CA PRO A 236 -18.70 31.79 -8.75
C PRO A 236 -18.70 31.28 -10.21
N PRO A 237 -19.02 29.99 -10.47
CA PRO A 237 -19.22 28.96 -9.46
C PRO A 237 -17.88 28.48 -8.90
N PRO A 238 -17.79 28.21 -7.60
CA PRO A 238 -16.55 27.68 -7.03
C PRO A 238 -16.18 26.36 -7.69
N THR A 239 -14.89 26.20 -8.05
CA THR A 239 -14.40 24.92 -8.58
C THR A 239 -14.62 23.82 -7.54
N PRO A 240 -15.16 22.66 -7.92
CA PRO A 240 -15.41 21.60 -6.95
C PRO A 240 -14.11 21.11 -6.32
N ALA A 241 -14.10 20.95 -5.01
CA ALA A 241 -12.97 20.35 -4.31
C ALA A 241 -12.62 18.96 -4.89
N ALA A 242 -11.34 18.70 -5.05
CA ALA A 242 -10.84 17.43 -5.57
C ALA A 242 -9.70 16.88 -4.71
N LEU A 243 -9.55 15.56 -4.69
CA LEU A 243 -8.39 14.90 -4.12
C LEU A 243 -8.09 13.59 -4.85
N GLU A 244 -6.84 13.19 -4.80
CA GLU A 244 -6.39 11.86 -5.19
C GLU A 244 -5.31 11.43 -4.20
N LEU A 245 -5.59 10.39 -3.42
CA LEU A 245 -4.68 9.82 -2.42
C LEU A 245 -4.46 8.33 -2.72
N ASN A 246 -3.21 7.90 -2.68
CA ASN A 246 -2.86 6.48 -2.70
C ASN A 246 -2.84 5.90 -1.28
N VAL A 247 -2.86 4.58 -1.15
CA VAL A 247 -2.40 3.89 0.05
C VAL A 247 -0.87 3.86 0.02
N ALA A 248 -0.20 4.39 1.03
CA ALA A 248 1.26 4.48 1.04
C ALA A 248 1.92 3.12 1.34
N ILE A 249 1.75 2.16 0.43
CA ILE A 249 2.46 0.89 0.36
C ILE A 249 3.48 0.91 -0.77
N ARG A 250 4.45 0.01 -0.78
CA ARG A 250 5.59 0.04 -1.72
C ARG A 250 6.25 1.42 -1.71
N THR A 251 6.43 1.95 -0.51
CA THR A 251 6.80 3.34 -0.27
C THR A 251 8.04 3.40 0.61
N PHE A 252 9.05 4.08 0.11
CA PHE A 252 10.25 4.40 0.88
C PHE A 252 10.07 5.74 1.60
N GLN A 253 10.60 5.82 2.81
CA GLN A 253 10.71 7.04 3.58
C GLN A 253 12.19 7.34 3.80
N ILE A 254 12.62 8.55 3.47
CA ILE A 254 13.97 9.03 3.73
C ILE A 254 13.86 10.07 4.83
N LEU A 255 14.51 9.79 5.94
CA LEU A 255 14.40 10.57 7.16
C LEU A 255 15.66 10.41 8.02
N ALA A 256 16.20 11.52 8.55
CA ALA A 256 17.33 11.52 9.46
C ALA A 256 18.56 10.73 8.94
N GLY A 257 18.89 10.89 7.66
CA GLY A 257 20.03 10.21 7.04
C GLY A 257 19.82 8.74 6.71
N ARG A 258 18.60 8.20 6.91
CA ARG A 258 18.27 6.78 6.73
C ARG A 258 17.21 6.59 5.66
N THR A 259 17.18 5.38 5.09
CA THR A 259 16.12 4.94 4.16
C THR A 259 15.31 3.82 4.80
N HIS A 260 14.00 4.00 4.86
CA HIS A 260 13.07 3.04 5.44
C HIS A 260 12.12 2.49 4.37
N LEU A 261 11.79 1.20 4.47
CA LEU A 261 10.78 0.52 3.67
C LEU A 261 9.89 -0.31 4.59
N GLY A 262 8.58 -0.07 4.58
CA GLY A 262 7.62 -0.91 5.29
C GLY A 262 7.15 -2.07 4.43
N VAL A 263 7.01 -3.26 5.04
CA VAL A 263 6.43 -4.45 4.42
C VAL A 263 5.57 -5.20 5.42
N GLY A 264 4.53 -5.88 4.93
CA GLY A 264 3.62 -6.63 5.81
C GLY A 264 2.54 -7.38 5.05
N GLY A 265 1.66 -8.01 5.78
CA GLY A 265 0.54 -8.79 5.27
C GLY A 265 -0.67 -8.77 6.18
N GLY A 266 -1.85 -9.06 5.61
CA GLY A 266 -3.09 -9.22 6.36
C GLY A 266 -3.19 -10.61 6.96
N ILE A 267 -3.18 -10.69 8.28
CA ILE A 267 -3.25 -11.94 9.04
C ILE A 267 -4.70 -12.27 9.34
N THR A 268 -5.12 -13.46 8.95
CA THR A 268 -6.47 -14.01 9.15
C THR A 268 -6.41 -15.30 9.96
N VAL A 269 -7.55 -15.93 10.21
CA VAL A 269 -7.62 -17.19 10.98
C VAL A 269 -6.83 -18.35 10.34
N ASP A 270 -6.67 -18.35 9.01
CA ASP A 270 -5.99 -19.39 8.25
C ASP A 270 -4.51 -19.06 7.95
N SER A 271 -3.99 -17.97 8.48
CA SER A 271 -2.61 -17.55 8.23
C SER A 271 -1.59 -18.51 8.85
N ASP A 272 -0.65 -18.99 8.03
CA ASP A 272 0.53 -19.74 8.48
C ASP A 272 1.70 -18.78 8.76
N PRO A 273 2.27 -18.78 9.98
CA PRO A 273 3.31 -17.82 10.35
C PRO A 273 4.52 -17.81 9.41
N ALA A 274 4.97 -18.99 8.97
CA ALA A 274 6.13 -19.08 8.10
C ALA A 274 5.79 -18.63 6.65
N ALA A 275 4.57 -18.87 6.19
CA ALA A 275 4.11 -18.40 4.89
C ALA A 275 3.99 -16.87 4.87
N GLU A 276 3.40 -16.27 5.92
CA GLU A 276 3.26 -14.81 6.04
C GLU A 276 4.64 -14.12 6.12
N TRP A 277 5.62 -14.70 6.83
CA TRP A 277 6.99 -14.22 6.81
C TRP A 277 7.56 -14.22 5.38
N ARG A 278 7.48 -15.36 4.67
CA ARG A 278 7.96 -15.45 3.28
C ARG A 278 7.28 -14.45 2.35
N GLU A 279 6.01 -14.18 2.55
CA GLU A 279 5.29 -13.18 1.78
C GLU A 279 5.86 -11.77 1.98
N THR A 280 6.22 -11.39 3.22
CA THR A 280 6.89 -10.10 3.46
C THR A 280 8.26 -10.01 2.82
N GLU A 281 9.03 -11.11 2.80
CA GLU A 281 10.33 -11.18 2.11
C GLU A 281 10.16 -10.97 0.60
N LEU A 282 9.21 -11.65 -0.02
CA LEU A 282 8.91 -11.51 -1.45
C LEU A 282 8.46 -10.08 -1.82
N LYS A 283 7.64 -9.45 -0.97
CA LYS A 283 7.21 -8.06 -1.16
C LYS A 283 8.39 -7.08 -1.05
N ALA A 284 9.34 -7.33 -0.15
CA ALA A 284 10.54 -6.52 0.02
C ALA A 284 11.53 -6.70 -1.13
N ALA A 285 11.86 -7.94 -1.49
CA ALA A 285 12.94 -8.30 -2.37
C ALA A 285 12.94 -7.52 -3.70
N ARG A 286 11.77 -7.41 -4.34
CA ARG A 286 11.65 -6.70 -5.61
C ARG A 286 11.94 -5.19 -5.49
N LEU A 287 11.50 -4.57 -4.41
CA LEU A 287 11.71 -3.15 -4.15
C LEU A 287 13.16 -2.87 -3.76
N LEU A 288 13.76 -3.74 -2.94
CA LEU A 288 15.15 -3.65 -2.54
C LEU A 288 16.08 -3.86 -3.75
N ALA A 289 15.77 -4.81 -4.64
CA ALA A 289 16.53 -5.01 -5.87
C ALA A 289 16.50 -3.78 -6.78
N VAL A 290 15.34 -3.12 -6.92
CA VAL A 290 15.22 -1.85 -7.68
C VAL A 290 16.01 -0.73 -7.01
N ALA A 291 16.05 -0.70 -5.69
CA ALA A 291 16.85 0.26 -4.92
C ALA A 291 18.36 -0.04 -4.96
N GLY A 292 18.79 -1.16 -5.58
CA GLY A 292 20.20 -1.54 -5.63
C GLY A 292 20.79 -1.87 -4.25
N ALA A 293 19.92 -2.27 -3.30
CA ALA A 293 20.36 -2.66 -1.97
C ALA A 293 21.17 -3.98 -2.05
N PRO A 294 22.31 -4.06 -1.35
CA PRO A 294 23.06 -5.31 -1.27
C PRO A 294 22.20 -6.38 -0.56
N GLU A 295 22.27 -7.62 -1.05
CA GLU A 295 21.66 -8.75 -0.35
C GLU A 295 22.32 -8.95 1.01
N GLU A 296 21.54 -9.15 2.08
CA GLU A 296 22.11 -9.59 3.35
C GLU A 296 22.76 -10.97 3.17
N ALA A 297 23.99 -11.11 3.64
CA ALA A 297 24.67 -12.38 3.71
C ALA A 297 23.96 -13.27 4.75
N GLY A 298 22.92 -14.00 4.34
CA GLY A 298 22.16 -14.89 5.22
C GLY A 298 20.77 -15.29 4.71
N VAL A 299 20.22 -14.62 3.68
CA VAL A 299 18.87 -14.92 3.12
C VAL A 299 18.96 -15.60 1.73
N ALA A 300 20.14 -16.08 1.32
CA ALA A 300 20.32 -16.80 0.06
C ALA A 300 19.81 -18.25 0.14
N GLY A 301 18.51 -18.43 0.35
CA GLY A 301 17.78 -19.60 -0.11
C GLY A 301 17.48 -19.39 -1.59
N ARG A 302 18.18 -20.08 -2.48
CA ARG A 302 18.02 -20.04 -3.94
C ARG A 302 16.55 -20.15 -4.31
N ILE A 303 15.95 -19.05 -4.76
CA ILE A 303 14.65 -19.09 -5.44
C ILE A 303 14.96 -19.37 -6.91
N GLY A 304 14.88 -20.65 -7.30
CA GLY A 304 14.81 -21.03 -8.69
C GLY A 304 13.51 -20.48 -9.27
N VAL A 305 13.63 -19.58 -10.23
CA VAL A 305 12.51 -19.19 -11.08
C VAL A 305 12.32 -20.35 -12.07
N PRO A 306 11.18 -21.07 -12.08
CA PRO A 306 10.88 -21.99 -13.18
C PRO A 306 10.64 -21.16 -14.44
N ALA A 307 11.21 -21.66 -15.55
CA ALA A 307 11.10 -21.09 -16.88
C ALA A 307 9.65 -21.00 -17.41
#